data_942aea20bddf4c85fd0bf7b41806c315
#
_entry.id   942aea20bddf4c85fd0bf7b41806c315
#
_cell.length_a   1.000
_cell.length_b   1.000
_cell.length_c   1.000
_cell.angle_alpha   90.00
_cell.angle_beta   90.00
_cell.angle_gamma   90.00
#
_symmetry.space_group_name_H-M   'P 1'
#
loop_
_entity.id
_entity.type
_entity.pdbx_description
1 polymer ?
#
loop_
_entity_poly.entity_id
_entity_poly.type
_entity_poly.pdbx_seq_one_letter_code
_entity_poly.pdbx_strand_id
1 'polypeptide(L)'
;MALVNVIQWEMNTNELVHKFPIDDLKVGSQLVVYPSQTALFVKGGQILDEFICGTYTIKSENIPLLNKVFNVPFGGDSPFQAEVWFVNQVSLLDCKWGTATPIQIEDPKYGVIVPIRSFGQFGFKVNNPRIFLERLIGNMPTFSTDKVIAYFRGVILSKLTAIISQKLYANNLSIININSHVEEISEYAKSKLISVFAEYGVELEMFNVIAINVNEEDPSFQKLKETKDSLARITIMGKENYQMERSFDVLGSAAENEGGGMIGAAVGIGAGVGVGTKIGAMVKEHINTNLTTPPPLQTAQYYLGINGQQQGP
;
A
#
# COMPACT_ATOMS: atom_id res chain seq x y z
N MET A 1 44.13 -5.63 -43.81
CA MET A 1 43.88 -5.44 -42.38
C MET A 1 42.46 -5.91 -42.13
N ALA A 2 42.27 -6.99 -41.37
CA ALA A 2 40.93 -7.40 -40.96
C ALA A 2 40.36 -6.31 -40.06
N LEU A 3 39.21 -5.72 -40.41
CA LEU A 3 38.49 -4.79 -39.60
C LEU A 3 38.02 -5.54 -38.33
N VAL A 4 38.65 -5.27 -37.20
CA VAL A 4 38.25 -5.82 -35.91
C VAL A 4 36.98 -5.07 -35.50
N ASN A 5 35.88 -5.80 -35.44
CA ASN A 5 34.63 -5.22 -34.92
C ASN A 5 34.75 -5.04 -33.42
N VAL A 6 34.49 -3.82 -32.95
CA VAL A 6 34.38 -3.52 -31.50
C VAL A 6 32.91 -3.56 -31.09
N ILE A 7 32.62 -4.40 -30.12
CA ILE A 7 31.29 -4.58 -29.52
C ILE A 7 31.32 -3.91 -28.17
N GLN A 8 30.66 -2.76 -28.03
CA GLN A 8 30.60 -1.98 -26.80
C GLN A 8 29.29 -1.24 -26.76
N TRP A 9 28.88 -0.88 -25.56
CA TRP A 9 27.71 -0.04 -25.32
C TRP A 9 28.10 1.16 -24.46
N GLU A 10 27.98 2.33 -25.03
CA GLU A 10 28.05 3.58 -24.27
C GLU A 10 26.68 3.81 -23.64
N MET A 11 26.64 3.66 -22.31
CA MET A 11 25.38 3.74 -21.56
C MET A 11 24.66 5.05 -21.77
N ASN A 12 23.38 4.95 -22.12
CA ASN A 12 22.44 6.03 -22.02
C ASN A 12 21.70 5.92 -20.66
N THR A 13 21.52 7.02 -19.96
CA THR A 13 20.87 7.07 -18.65
C THR A 13 19.44 6.49 -18.62
N ASN A 14 18.80 6.40 -19.79
CA ASN A 14 17.41 5.94 -19.93
C ASN A 14 17.29 4.46 -20.32
N GLU A 15 18.38 3.72 -20.42
CA GLU A 15 18.37 2.32 -20.83
C GLU A 15 19.02 1.43 -19.76
N LEU A 16 18.28 0.40 -19.32
CA LEU A 16 18.80 -0.63 -18.42
C LEU A 16 19.33 -1.84 -19.18
N VAL A 17 18.83 -2.08 -20.38
CA VAL A 17 19.24 -3.19 -21.25
C VAL A 17 19.33 -2.70 -22.67
N HIS A 18 20.39 -3.11 -23.34
CA HIS A 18 20.65 -2.79 -24.74
C HIS A 18 21.06 -4.03 -25.51
N LYS A 19 20.28 -4.38 -26.53
CA LYS A 19 20.69 -5.40 -27.49
C LYS A 19 21.61 -4.76 -28.52
N PHE A 20 22.86 -5.21 -28.59
CA PHE A 20 23.79 -4.71 -29.58
C PHE A 20 23.31 -5.08 -30.99
N PRO A 21 23.28 -4.12 -31.94
CA PRO A 21 22.66 -4.31 -33.26
C PRO A 21 23.56 -5.12 -34.21
N ILE A 22 23.99 -6.31 -33.80
CA ILE A 22 24.77 -7.25 -34.63
C ILE A 22 24.32 -8.69 -34.32
N ASP A 23 23.99 -9.43 -35.36
CA ASP A 23 23.57 -10.84 -35.21
C ASP A 23 24.70 -11.82 -35.57
N ASP A 24 25.74 -11.34 -36.27
CA ASP A 24 26.88 -12.13 -36.70
C ASP A 24 28.15 -11.71 -35.98
N LEU A 25 28.50 -12.43 -34.93
CA LEU A 25 29.77 -12.25 -34.23
C LEU A 25 30.93 -12.91 -35.01
N LYS A 26 31.99 -12.13 -35.22
CA LYS A 26 33.20 -12.65 -35.84
C LYS A 26 34.24 -13.03 -34.80
N VAL A 27 34.90 -14.18 -35.00
CA VAL A 27 36.06 -14.52 -34.18
C VAL A 27 37.13 -13.43 -34.39
N GLY A 28 37.75 -12.98 -33.29
CA GLY A 28 38.68 -11.87 -33.25
C GLY A 28 38.07 -10.50 -32.95
N SER A 29 36.73 -10.38 -32.93
CA SER A 29 36.06 -9.15 -32.46
C SER A 29 36.45 -8.84 -31.01
N GLN A 30 36.46 -7.57 -30.65
CA GLN A 30 36.72 -7.15 -29.27
C GLN A 30 35.39 -6.78 -28.59
N LEU A 31 35.13 -7.43 -27.46
CA LEU A 31 34.04 -7.08 -26.56
C LEU A 31 34.56 -6.19 -25.44
N VAL A 32 34.05 -4.97 -25.32
CA VAL A 32 34.39 -4.05 -24.27
C VAL A 32 33.16 -3.91 -23.34
N VAL A 33 33.31 -4.33 -22.08
CA VAL A 33 32.28 -4.22 -21.04
C VAL A 33 32.76 -3.18 -20.02
N TYR A 34 32.05 -2.07 -19.93
CA TYR A 34 32.42 -1.00 -19.01
C TYR A 34 32.11 -1.36 -17.55
N PRO A 35 32.71 -0.64 -16.56
CA PRO A 35 32.32 -0.79 -15.18
C PRO A 35 30.80 -0.64 -14.99
N SER A 36 30.24 -1.43 -14.08
CA SER A 36 28.79 -1.49 -13.84
C SER A 36 27.95 -1.97 -15.02
N GLN A 37 28.56 -2.70 -15.96
CA GLN A 37 27.87 -3.43 -17.00
C GLN A 37 28.18 -4.93 -16.95
N THR A 38 27.26 -5.69 -17.49
CA THR A 38 27.46 -7.11 -17.84
C THR A 38 26.99 -7.32 -19.27
N ALA A 39 27.77 -8.05 -20.08
CA ALA A 39 27.37 -8.49 -21.41
C ALA A 39 26.97 -9.96 -21.36
N LEU A 40 25.83 -10.28 -21.98
CA LEU A 40 25.28 -11.63 -22.06
C LEU A 40 25.23 -12.05 -23.54
N PHE A 41 25.75 -13.24 -23.84
CA PHE A 41 25.63 -13.85 -25.16
C PHE A 41 24.41 -14.75 -25.19
N VAL A 42 23.48 -14.44 -26.11
CA VAL A 42 22.21 -15.13 -26.25
C VAL A 42 22.12 -15.77 -27.63
N LYS A 43 21.69 -17.02 -27.66
CA LYS A 43 21.38 -17.74 -28.91
C LYS A 43 20.15 -18.60 -28.77
N GLY A 44 19.25 -18.47 -29.72
CA GLY A 44 17.99 -19.24 -29.69
C GLY A 44 17.17 -19.05 -28.43
N GLY A 45 17.22 -17.85 -27.85
CA GLY A 45 16.54 -17.52 -26.61
C GLY A 45 17.23 -18.06 -25.34
N GLN A 46 18.44 -18.64 -25.45
CA GLN A 46 19.20 -19.12 -24.29
C GLN A 46 20.41 -18.24 -24.04
N ILE A 47 20.62 -17.85 -22.79
CA ILE A 47 21.83 -17.15 -22.35
C ILE A 47 22.91 -18.17 -22.15
N LEU A 48 23.98 -18.07 -22.95
CA LEU A 48 25.09 -19.02 -22.96
C LEU A 48 26.25 -18.55 -22.11
N ASP A 49 26.87 -17.43 -22.48
CA ASP A 49 28.04 -16.90 -21.81
C ASP A 49 27.78 -15.51 -21.24
N GLU A 50 28.46 -15.16 -20.13
CA GLU A 50 28.36 -13.92 -19.40
C GLU A 50 29.73 -13.30 -19.21
N PHE A 51 29.87 -11.99 -19.46
CA PHE A 51 31.11 -11.24 -19.37
C PHE A 51 30.91 -10.05 -18.43
N ILE A 52 31.70 -10.01 -17.38
CA ILE A 52 31.78 -8.87 -16.45
C ILE A 52 32.65 -7.75 -17.05
N CYS A 53 32.83 -6.65 -16.31
CA CYS A 53 33.66 -5.53 -16.78
C CYS A 53 35.07 -5.99 -17.22
N GLY A 54 35.50 -5.48 -18.38
CA GLY A 54 36.78 -5.81 -18.97
C GLY A 54 36.75 -5.77 -20.51
N THR A 55 37.92 -6.06 -21.14
CA THR A 55 38.06 -6.18 -22.60
C THR A 55 38.40 -7.62 -22.93
N TYR A 56 37.59 -8.21 -23.80
CA TYR A 56 37.71 -9.60 -24.21
C TYR A 56 37.86 -9.69 -25.72
N THR A 57 38.83 -10.50 -26.19
CA THR A 57 38.85 -10.88 -27.61
C THR A 57 37.98 -12.12 -27.78
N ILE A 58 36.99 -12.06 -28.65
CA ILE A 58 36.09 -13.19 -28.92
C ILE A 58 36.85 -14.31 -29.56
N LYS A 59 37.11 -15.36 -28.79
CA LYS A 59 37.78 -16.60 -29.22
C LYS A 59 36.98 -17.78 -28.66
N SER A 60 37.20 -18.94 -29.27
CA SER A 60 36.60 -20.21 -28.82
C SER A 60 36.80 -20.49 -27.33
N GLU A 61 37.93 -20.07 -26.79
CA GLU A 61 38.30 -20.25 -25.38
C GLU A 61 37.46 -19.40 -24.42
N ASN A 62 37.02 -18.21 -24.89
CA ASN A 62 36.28 -17.24 -24.05
C ASN A 62 34.77 -17.40 -24.13
N ILE A 63 34.28 -18.28 -25.03
CA ILE A 63 32.85 -18.52 -25.24
C ILE A 63 32.53 -20.03 -25.18
N PRO A 64 32.85 -20.72 -24.07
CA PRO A 64 32.83 -22.18 -24.03
C PRO A 64 31.44 -22.79 -24.22
N LEU A 65 30.38 -22.11 -23.73
CA LEU A 65 29.01 -22.61 -23.89
C LEU A 65 28.48 -22.35 -25.30
N LEU A 66 28.78 -21.20 -25.89
CA LEU A 66 28.44 -20.90 -27.26
C LEU A 66 29.14 -21.88 -28.23
N ASN A 67 30.42 -22.20 -28.00
CA ASN A 67 31.15 -23.18 -28.79
C ASN A 67 30.59 -24.60 -28.72
N LYS A 68 30.07 -25.04 -27.58
CA LYS A 68 29.45 -26.37 -27.47
C LYS A 68 28.19 -26.51 -28.35
N VAL A 69 27.48 -25.41 -28.59
CA VAL A 69 26.32 -25.37 -29.47
C VAL A 69 26.73 -25.35 -30.94
N PHE A 70 27.99 -24.96 -31.22
CA PHE A 70 28.55 -24.84 -32.55
C PHE A 70 29.48 -26.02 -32.95
N ASN A 71 29.38 -27.17 -32.37
CA ASN A 71 30.17 -28.35 -32.81
C ASN A 71 30.03 -28.60 -34.31
N VAL A 72 30.56 -27.68 -35.10
CA VAL A 72 30.58 -27.77 -36.57
C VAL A 72 32.02 -27.69 -37.05
N PRO A 73 32.47 -28.60 -37.88
CA PRO A 73 33.81 -28.59 -38.45
C PRO A 73 33.90 -27.55 -39.58
N PHE A 74 33.76 -26.26 -39.24
CA PHE A 74 33.99 -25.16 -40.16
C PHE A 74 35.29 -24.45 -39.80
N GLY A 75 36.23 -24.44 -40.73
CA GLY A 75 37.48 -23.73 -40.55
C GLY A 75 37.28 -22.27 -40.20
N GLY A 76 37.63 -21.92 -39.05
CA GLY A 76 38.06 -20.65 -38.45
C GLY A 76 37.33 -19.31 -38.68
N ASP A 77 36.53 -19.14 -39.72
CA ASP A 77 36.00 -17.85 -40.17
C ASP A 77 34.46 -17.77 -40.27
N SER A 78 33.73 -18.72 -39.69
CA SER A 78 32.26 -18.67 -39.74
C SER A 78 31.72 -17.65 -38.75
N PRO A 79 30.85 -16.72 -39.18
CA PRO A 79 30.19 -15.80 -38.28
C PRO A 79 29.28 -16.56 -37.30
N PHE A 80 29.35 -16.21 -36.01
CA PHE A 80 28.48 -16.79 -35.00
C PHE A 80 27.17 -16.02 -34.98
N GLN A 81 26.05 -16.69 -35.22
CA GLN A 81 24.75 -16.10 -34.98
C GLN A 81 24.46 -16.12 -33.48
N ALA A 82 24.81 -15.06 -32.80
CA ALA A 82 24.50 -14.83 -31.39
C ALA A 82 24.23 -13.35 -31.16
N GLU A 83 23.31 -13.11 -30.28
CA GLU A 83 22.96 -11.75 -29.82
C GLU A 83 23.86 -11.38 -28.65
N VAL A 84 24.26 -10.11 -28.56
CA VAL A 84 24.95 -9.56 -27.41
C VAL A 84 24.02 -8.58 -26.73
N TRP A 85 23.74 -8.85 -25.44
CA TRP A 85 22.91 -8.04 -24.62
C TRP A 85 23.72 -7.43 -23.51
N PHE A 86 23.71 -6.11 -23.38
CA PHE A 86 24.32 -5.39 -22.29
C PHE A 86 23.27 -5.07 -21.23
N VAL A 87 23.62 -5.27 -19.98
CA VAL A 87 22.77 -4.95 -18.81
C VAL A 87 23.51 -3.94 -17.94
N ASN A 88 22.84 -2.83 -17.65
CA ASN A 88 23.33 -1.81 -16.75
C ASN A 88 23.05 -2.22 -15.29
N GLN A 89 24.09 -2.18 -14.46
CA GLN A 89 24.03 -2.53 -13.04
C GLN A 89 24.25 -1.31 -12.12
N VAL A 90 24.15 -0.10 -12.65
CA VAL A 90 24.20 1.12 -11.85
C VAL A 90 22.95 1.18 -10.96
N SER A 91 23.15 1.61 -9.70
CA SER A 91 22.06 1.83 -8.77
C SER A 91 21.16 2.97 -9.20
N LEU A 92 19.86 2.71 -9.29
CA LEU A 92 18.82 3.72 -9.51
C LEU A 92 18.18 4.05 -8.17
N LEU A 93 18.49 5.22 -7.60
CA LEU A 93 18.11 5.56 -6.23
C LEU A 93 16.91 6.51 -6.10
N ASP A 94 16.49 7.14 -7.21
CA ASP A 94 15.39 8.14 -7.19
C ASP A 94 14.14 7.64 -7.95
N CYS A 95 13.69 6.43 -7.65
CA CYS A 95 12.49 5.88 -8.26
C CYS A 95 11.29 6.21 -7.39
N LYS A 96 10.34 7.02 -7.92
CA LYS A 96 9.15 7.45 -7.17
C LYS A 96 8.01 6.47 -7.30
N TRP A 97 7.29 6.25 -6.21
CA TRP A 97 6.05 5.50 -6.19
C TRP A 97 4.96 6.25 -5.43
N GLY A 98 3.70 5.96 -5.72
CA GLY A 98 2.56 6.56 -5.03
C GLY A 98 1.25 5.90 -5.45
N THR A 99 0.27 5.90 -4.54
CA THR A 99 -1.07 5.39 -4.81
C THR A 99 -1.86 6.38 -5.66
N ALA A 100 -2.27 5.97 -6.85
CA ALA A 100 -3.10 6.78 -7.74
C ALA A 100 -4.52 6.97 -7.16
N THR A 101 -5.07 5.89 -6.57
CA THR A 101 -6.35 5.88 -5.87
C THR A 101 -6.13 5.61 -4.39
N PRO A 102 -7.00 6.14 -3.50
CA PRO A 102 -6.92 5.80 -2.09
C PRO A 102 -7.09 4.30 -1.86
N ILE A 103 -6.30 3.76 -0.94
CA ILE A 103 -6.45 2.38 -0.46
C ILE A 103 -7.23 2.37 0.85
N GLN A 104 -8.12 1.39 1.00
CA GLN A 104 -8.94 1.26 2.20
C GLN A 104 -8.18 0.48 3.27
N ILE A 105 -7.97 1.09 4.42
CA ILE A 105 -7.28 0.46 5.56
C ILE A 105 -8.18 0.57 6.78
N GLU A 106 -8.38 -0.55 7.47
CA GLU A 106 -9.06 -0.55 8.76
C GLU A 106 -8.08 -0.13 9.87
N ASP A 107 -8.52 0.82 10.69
CA ASP A 107 -7.80 1.19 11.92
C ASP A 107 -7.98 0.08 12.95
N PRO A 108 -6.92 -0.63 13.36
CA PRO A 108 -7.05 -1.77 14.26
C PRO A 108 -7.49 -1.39 15.67
N LYS A 109 -7.28 -0.13 16.07
CA LYS A 109 -7.62 0.36 17.41
C LYS A 109 -9.09 0.75 17.54
N TYR A 110 -9.70 1.23 16.46
CA TYR A 110 -11.06 1.77 16.48
C TYR A 110 -12.03 1.05 15.55
N GLY A 111 -11.56 0.13 14.69
CA GLY A 111 -12.38 -0.64 13.77
C GLY A 111 -13.05 0.20 12.67
N VAL A 112 -12.47 1.36 12.32
CA VAL A 112 -13.01 2.26 11.30
C VAL A 112 -12.16 2.11 10.03
N ILE A 113 -12.81 1.91 8.88
CA ILE A 113 -12.13 1.85 7.59
C ILE A 113 -11.93 3.26 7.06
N VAL A 114 -10.68 3.62 6.73
CA VAL A 114 -10.29 4.96 6.29
C VAL A 114 -9.55 4.86 4.96
N PRO A 115 -9.90 5.70 3.95
CA PRO A 115 -9.16 5.80 2.71
C PRO A 115 -7.86 6.59 2.93
N ILE A 116 -6.72 5.96 2.64
CA ILE A 116 -5.41 6.58 2.75
C ILE A 116 -4.71 6.65 1.39
N ARG A 117 -3.83 7.63 1.22
CA ARG A 117 -2.89 7.71 0.10
C ARG A 117 -1.48 7.67 0.65
N SER A 118 -0.60 6.95 -0.03
CA SER A 118 0.79 6.84 0.37
C SER A 118 1.70 7.05 -0.83
N PHE A 119 2.86 7.65 -0.59
CA PHE A 119 3.88 7.84 -1.60
C PHE A 119 5.27 7.79 -0.98
N GLY A 120 6.25 7.56 -1.83
CA GLY A 120 7.63 7.46 -1.39
C GLY A 120 8.60 7.23 -2.54
N GLN A 121 9.77 6.70 -2.18
CA GLN A 121 10.87 6.40 -3.10
C GLN A 121 11.37 4.99 -2.88
N PHE A 122 11.91 4.39 -3.94
CA PHE A 122 12.68 3.17 -3.84
C PHE A 122 13.91 3.26 -4.72
N GLY A 123 14.92 2.48 -4.37
CA GLY A 123 16.14 2.35 -5.15
C GLY A 123 16.47 0.89 -5.37
N PHE A 124 16.96 0.60 -6.57
CA PHE A 124 17.32 -0.76 -6.95
C PHE A 124 18.49 -0.80 -7.93
N LYS A 125 19.11 -1.95 -8.03
CA LYS A 125 20.10 -2.28 -9.10
C LYS A 125 19.85 -3.68 -9.62
N VAL A 126 20.29 -3.94 -10.83
CA VAL A 126 20.30 -5.30 -11.38
C VAL A 126 21.47 -6.06 -10.77
N ASN A 127 21.18 -7.05 -9.93
CA ASN A 127 22.17 -7.87 -9.25
C ASN A 127 22.46 -9.18 -9.99
N ASN A 128 21.46 -9.74 -10.67
CA ASN A 128 21.60 -10.92 -11.51
C ASN A 128 21.10 -10.63 -12.93
N PRO A 129 21.99 -10.20 -13.85
CA PRO A 129 21.65 -9.85 -15.23
C PRO A 129 20.96 -10.97 -15.99
N ARG A 130 21.34 -12.23 -15.76
CA ARG A 130 20.76 -13.41 -16.40
C ARG A 130 19.27 -13.56 -16.05
N ILE A 131 18.95 -13.60 -14.76
CA ILE A 131 17.55 -13.71 -14.30
C ILE A 131 16.74 -12.50 -14.76
N PHE A 132 17.33 -11.30 -14.70
CA PHE A 132 16.69 -10.07 -15.14
C PHE A 132 16.28 -10.12 -16.61
N LEU A 133 17.21 -10.54 -17.47
CA LEU A 133 16.94 -10.67 -18.91
C LEU A 133 15.89 -11.75 -19.19
N GLU A 134 16.02 -12.93 -18.57
CA GLU A 134 15.10 -14.06 -18.79
C GLU A 134 13.66 -13.77 -18.34
N ARG A 135 13.51 -13.16 -17.18
CA ARG A 135 12.17 -13.01 -16.55
C ARG A 135 11.45 -11.71 -16.89
N LEU A 136 12.18 -10.64 -17.09
CA LEU A 136 11.57 -9.31 -17.25
C LEU A 136 11.66 -8.77 -18.67
N ILE A 137 12.78 -8.98 -19.35
CA ILE A 137 13.03 -8.36 -20.64
C ILE A 137 12.49 -9.20 -21.80
N GLY A 138 12.67 -10.51 -21.73
CA GLY A 138 12.27 -11.41 -22.83
C GLY A 138 12.96 -11.05 -24.14
N ASN A 139 12.20 -10.90 -25.23
CA ASN A 139 12.71 -10.64 -26.57
C ASN A 139 12.68 -9.16 -26.99
N MET A 140 12.49 -8.23 -26.07
CA MET A 140 12.48 -6.80 -26.43
C MET A 140 13.90 -6.31 -26.71
N PRO A 141 14.17 -5.64 -27.85
CA PRO A 141 15.53 -5.23 -28.22
C PRO A 141 16.10 -4.13 -27.31
N THR A 142 15.24 -3.33 -26.70
CA THR A 142 15.59 -2.30 -25.72
C THR A 142 14.55 -2.26 -24.63
N PHE A 143 14.97 -2.05 -23.40
CA PHE A 143 14.07 -1.90 -22.28
C PHE A 143 14.42 -0.62 -21.51
N SER A 144 13.51 0.34 -21.55
CA SER A 144 13.74 1.64 -20.91
C SER A 144 13.63 1.53 -19.39
N THR A 145 14.44 2.33 -18.71
CA THR A 145 14.42 2.49 -17.25
C THR A 145 12.99 2.78 -16.72
N ASP A 146 12.24 3.65 -17.43
CA ASP A 146 10.87 4.01 -17.02
C ASP A 146 9.91 2.83 -17.01
N LYS A 147 10.03 1.91 -17.96
CA LYS A 147 9.19 0.70 -18.00
C LYS A 147 9.48 -0.23 -16.81
N VAL A 148 10.76 -0.39 -16.46
CA VAL A 148 11.16 -1.18 -15.30
C VAL A 148 10.67 -0.54 -14.01
N ILE A 149 10.84 0.77 -13.86
CA ILE A 149 10.32 1.53 -12.72
C ILE A 149 8.80 1.39 -12.62
N ALA A 150 8.08 1.52 -13.73
CA ALA A 150 6.62 1.37 -13.75
C ALA A 150 6.18 -0.04 -13.35
N TYR A 151 6.91 -1.07 -13.80
CA TYR A 151 6.66 -2.45 -13.41
C TYR A 151 6.81 -2.65 -11.89
N PHE A 152 7.95 -2.26 -11.32
CA PHE A 152 8.20 -2.42 -9.89
C PHE A 152 7.30 -1.52 -9.03
N ARG A 153 6.90 -0.35 -9.53
CA ARG A 153 5.85 0.46 -8.90
C ARG A 153 4.54 -0.33 -8.79
N GLY A 154 4.13 -1.02 -9.84
CA GLY A 154 2.95 -1.90 -9.82
C GLY A 154 3.09 -3.03 -8.78
N VAL A 155 4.25 -3.66 -8.71
CA VAL A 155 4.57 -4.70 -7.71
C VAL A 155 4.47 -4.15 -6.29
N ILE A 156 5.06 -2.99 -6.02
CA ILE A 156 4.98 -2.31 -4.72
C ILE A 156 3.52 -2.06 -4.35
N LEU A 157 2.76 -1.41 -5.24
CA LEU A 157 1.37 -1.04 -4.98
C LEU A 157 0.47 -2.25 -4.72
N SER A 158 0.70 -3.36 -5.41
CA SER A 158 -0.06 -4.61 -5.21
C SER A 158 0.13 -5.22 -3.81
N LYS A 159 1.27 -4.97 -3.16
CA LYS A 159 1.61 -5.49 -1.83
C LYS A 159 1.38 -4.48 -0.70
N LEU A 160 1.35 -3.20 -1.03
CA LEU A 160 1.40 -2.11 -0.06
C LEU A 160 0.26 -2.14 0.95
N THR A 161 -0.97 -2.39 0.50
CA THR A 161 -2.15 -2.48 1.38
C THR A 161 -1.95 -3.53 2.47
N ALA A 162 -1.54 -4.74 2.07
CA ALA A 162 -1.30 -5.83 3.00
C ALA A 162 -0.15 -5.53 3.97
N ILE A 163 0.94 -4.92 3.47
CA ILE A 163 2.11 -4.55 4.27
C ILE A 163 1.72 -3.52 5.34
N ILE A 164 1.03 -2.45 4.96
CA ILE A 164 0.59 -1.41 5.90
C ILE A 164 -0.38 -1.99 6.93
N SER A 165 -1.42 -2.72 6.48
CA SER A 165 -2.38 -3.35 7.38
C SER A 165 -1.70 -4.28 8.39
N GLN A 166 -0.82 -5.17 7.93
CA GLN A 166 -0.10 -6.09 8.81
C GLN A 166 0.72 -5.36 9.88
N LYS A 167 1.42 -4.27 9.48
CA LYS A 167 2.22 -3.48 10.43
C LYS A 167 1.34 -2.77 11.45
N LEU A 168 0.20 -2.20 11.02
CA LEU A 168 -0.75 -1.54 11.91
C LEU A 168 -1.33 -2.53 12.93
N TYR A 169 -1.78 -3.71 12.47
CA TYR A 169 -2.35 -4.75 13.34
C TYR A 169 -1.32 -5.32 14.30
N ALA A 170 -0.10 -5.62 13.84
CA ALA A 170 0.94 -6.19 14.69
C ALA A 170 1.30 -5.31 15.88
N ASN A 171 1.25 -3.98 15.71
CA ASN A 171 1.65 -3.02 16.74
C ASN A 171 0.45 -2.28 17.35
N ASN A 172 -0.79 -2.62 16.98
CA ASN A 172 -2.02 -1.94 17.38
C ASN A 172 -1.94 -0.42 17.18
N LEU A 173 -1.40 0.01 16.01
CA LEU A 173 -1.21 1.41 15.66
C LEU A 173 -2.48 1.99 15.06
N SER A 174 -2.83 3.22 15.47
CA SER A 174 -3.93 3.96 14.83
C SER A 174 -3.45 4.72 13.60
N ILE A 175 -4.30 4.79 12.57
CA ILE A 175 -4.08 5.59 11.36
C ILE A 175 -3.88 7.09 11.69
N ILE A 176 -4.46 7.59 12.77
CA ILE A 176 -4.30 8.99 13.21
C ILE A 176 -2.82 9.35 13.44
N ASN A 177 -2.03 8.41 13.95
CA ASN A 177 -0.62 8.62 14.28
C ASN A 177 0.33 7.92 13.29
N ILE A 178 -0.17 7.47 12.12
CA ILE A 178 0.60 6.61 11.20
C ILE A 178 1.89 7.27 10.71
N ASN A 179 1.88 8.60 10.52
CA ASN A 179 3.05 9.33 10.03
C ASN A 179 4.22 9.37 11.02
N SER A 180 3.99 9.16 12.31
CA SER A 180 5.08 9.00 13.29
C SER A 180 5.79 7.64 13.20
N HIS A 181 5.25 6.70 12.42
CA HIS A 181 5.78 5.35 12.25
C HIS A 181 6.21 5.03 10.81
N VAL A 182 6.35 6.06 9.94
CA VAL A 182 6.69 5.85 8.52
C VAL A 182 8.04 5.17 8.32
N GLU A 183 9.01 5.42 9.20
CA GLU A 183 10.33 4.77 9.17
C GLU A 183 10.20 3.28 9.45
N GLU A 184 9.51 2.88 10.51
CA GLU A 184 9.26 1.48 10.84
C GLU A 184 8.44 0.75 9.75
N ILE A 185 7.47 1.45 9.14
CA ILE A 185 6.69 0.94 8.02
C ILE A 185 7.58 0.74 6.80
N SER A 186 8.50 1.67 6.54
CA SER A 186 9.46 1.60 5.44
C SER A 186 10.38 0.39 5.56
N GLU A 187 10.98 0.18 6.73
CA GLU A 187 11.84 -0.98 7.00
C GLU A 187 11.08 -2.30 6.88
N TYR A 188 9.88 -2.35 7.46
CA TYR A 188 9.03 -3.53 7.35
C TYR A 188 8.65 -3.82 5.89
N ALA A 189 8.26 -2.79 5.12
CA ALA A 189 7.94 -2.91 3.71
C ALA A 189 9.15 -3.38 2.91
N LYS A 190 10.33 -2.79 3.12
CA LYS A 190 11.58 -3.22 2.49
C LYS A 190 11.83 -4.70 2.72
N SER A 191 11.71 -5.18 3.97
CA SER A 191 11.93 -6.59 4.32
C SER A 191 11.01 -7.57 3.57
N LYS A 192 9.77 -7.14 3.27
CA LYS A 192 8.79 -7.94 2.51
C LYS A 192 8.99 -7.86 1.00
N LEU A 193 9.55 -6.76 0.49
CA LEU A 193 9.72 -6.52 -0.93
C LEU A 193 11.05 -7.10 -1.47
N ILE A 194 12.09 -7.21 -0.65
CA ILE A 194 13.42 -7.73 -1.08
C ILE A 194 13.29 -9.06 -1.84
N SER A 195 12.57 -10.03 -1.29
CA SER A 195 12.40 -11.34 -1.93
C SER A 195 11.69 -11.25 -3.28
N VAL A 196 10.70 -10.37 -3.38
CA VAL A 196 9.93 -10.17 -4.60
C VAL A 196 10.78 -9.56 -5.72
N PHE A 197 11.65 -8.59 -5.39
CA PHE A 197 12.59 -8.01 -6.34
C PHE A 197 13.67 -9.02 -6.76
N ALA A 198 14.17 -9.80 -5.81
CA ALA A 198 15.18 -10.83 -6.07
C ALA A 198 14.71 -11.90 -7.06
N GLU A 199 13.41 -12.21 -7.14
CA GLU A 199 12.85 -13.12 -8.14
C GLU A 199 13.10 -12.67 -9.59
N TYR A 200 13.30 -11.36 -9.79
CA TYR A 200 13.59 -10.77 -11.10
C TYR A 200 15.07 -10.43 -11.29
N GLY A 201 15.95 -10.93 -10.42
CA GLY A 201 17.38 -10.62 -10.48
C GLY A 201 17.74 -9.18 -10.09
N VAL A 202 16.86 -8.53 -9.32
CA VAL A 202 16.99 -7.13 -8.89
C VAL A 202 17.17 -7.07 -7.38
N GLU A 203 18.12 -6.27 -6.92
CA GLU A 203 18.34 -5.98 -5.51
C GLU A 203 17.63 -4.67 -5.15
N LEU A 204 16.73 -4.72 -4.18
CA LEU A 204 16.09 -3.53 -3.60
C LEU A 204 17.05 -2.91 -2.58
N GLU A 205 17.72 -1.83 -2.96
CA GLU A 205 18.71 -1.16 -2.10
C GLU A 205 18.05 -0.29 -1.04
N MET A 206 17.02 0.46 -1.42
CA MET A 206 16.26 1.30 -0.48
C MET A 206 14.77 1.25 -0.79
N PHE A 207 13.97 1.42 0.25
CA PHE A 207 12.52 1.62 0.14
C PHE A 207 12.08 2.55 1.27
N ASN A 208 11.50 3.68 0.91
CA ASN A 208 11.04 4.68 1.86
C ASN A 208 9.58 5.04 1.59
N VAL A 209 8.80 5.06 2.63
CA VAL A 209 7.50 5.73 2.69
C VAL A 209 7.78 7.16 3.16
N ILE A 210 7.44 8.15 2.36
CA ILE A 210 7.65 9.56 2.72
C ILE A 210 6.47 10.06 3.56
N ALA A 211 5.26 9.74 3.14
CA ALA A 211 4.07 10.08 3.89
C ALA A 211 2.91 9.14 3.59
N ILE A 212 2.01 9.03 4.57
CA ILE A 212 0.73 8.38 4.46
C ILE A 212 -0.33 9.43 4.77
N ASN A 213 -1.01 9.89 3.73
CA ASN A 213 -1.97 10.98 3.81
C ASN A 213 -3.39 10.44 3.94
N VAL A 214 -4.13 11.04 4.85
CA VAL A 214 -5.56 10.83 5.02
C VAL A 214 -6.25 12.13 4.60
N ASN A 215 -7.37 12.03 3.88
CA ASN A 215 -8.20 13.20 3.65
C ASN A 215 -8.92 13.56 4.96
N GLU A 216 -8.62 14.73 5.50
CA GLU A 216 -9.22 15.18 6.77
C GLU A 216 -10.72 15.43 6.67
N GLU A 217 -11.24 15.73 5.49
CA GLU A 217 -12.66 15.93 5.22
C GLU A 217 -13.42 14.63 4.97
N ASP A 218 -12.71 13.49 4.89
CA ASP A 218 -13.37 12.19 4.67
C ASP A 218 -14.25 11.81 5.87
N PRO A 219 -15.52 11.46 5.64
CA PRO A 219 -16.46 11.14 6.73
C PRO A 219 -15.97 9.99 7.64
N SER A 220 -15.25 9.01 7.06
CA SER A 220 -14.70 7.88 7.85
C SER A 220 -13.59 8.36 8.79
N PHE A 221 -12.75 9.29 8.33
CA PHE A 221 -11.69 9.86 9.16
C PHE A 221 -12.24 10.79 10.24
N GLN A 222 -13.27 11.58 9.92
CA GLN A 222 -13.97 12.38 10.92
C GLN A 222 -14.58 11.50 12.01
N LYS A 223 -15.25 10.42 11.62
CA LYS A 223 -15.79 9.43 12.55
C LYS A 223 -14.69 8.78 13.41
N LEU A 224 -13.52 8.54 12.85
CA LEU A 224 -12.36 8.01 13.59
C LEU A 224 -11.90 9.01 14.66
N LYS A 225 -11.78 10.31 14.30
CA LYS A 225 -11.45 11.39 15.25
C LYS A 225 -12.48 11.49 16.35
N GLU A 226 -13.77 11.53 16.01
CA GLU A 226 -14.87 11.59 16.99
C GLU A 226 -14.86 10.39 17.95
N THR A 227 -14.60 9.18 17.44
CA THR A 227 -14.50 7.97 18.26
C THR A 227 -13.35 8.09 19.25
N LYS A 228 -12.17 8.53 18.77
CA LYS A 228 -11.00 8.78 19.63
C LYS A 228 -11.30 9.80 20.70
N ASP A 229 -11.91 10.93 20.34
CA ASP A 229 -12.23 12.02 21.27
C ASP A 229 -13.27 11.58 22.31
N SER A 230 -14.28 10.82 21.90
CA SER A 230 -15.27 10.24 22.81
C SER A 230 -14.63 9.28 23.81
N LEU A 231 -13.72 8.41 23.34
CA LEU A 231 -12.98 7.52 24.24
C LEU A 231 -12.03 8.27 25.18
N ALA A 232 -11.38 9.33 24.70
CA ALA A 232 -10.55 10.19 25.54
C ALA A 232 -11.38 10.88 26.64
N ARG A 233 -12.55 11.43 26.30
CA ARG A 233 -13.50 12.02 27.28
C ARG A 233 -13.96 10.99 28.30
N ILE A 234 -14.37 9.79 27.89
CA ILE A 234 -14.75 8.71 28.78
C ILE A 234 -13.61 8.33 29.73
N THR A 235 -12.37 8.31 29.23
CA THR A 235 -11.19 7.95 30.03
C THR A 235 -10.85 9.04 31.07
N ILE A 236 -10.98 10.32 30.70
CA ILE A 236 -10.66 11.47 31.57
C ILE A 236 -11.76 11.73 32.60
N MET A 237 -13.00 11.73 32.15
CA MET A 237 -14.16 12.15 32.99
C MET A 237 -14.83 10.98 33.73
N GLY A 238 -14.57 9.74 33.28
CA GLY A 238 -15.30 8.56 33.75
C GLY A 238 -16.61 8.35 32.98
N LYS A 239 -17.04 7.09 32.91
CA LYS A 239 -18.22 6.69 32.11
C LYS A 239 -19.52 7.36 32.60
N GLU A 240 -19.66 7.53 33.88
CA GLU A 240 -20.89 8.11 34.49
C GLU A 240 -21.03 9.60 34.15
N ASN A 241 -19.93 10.35 34.24
CA ASN A 241 -19.93 11.80 33.96
C ASN A 241 -20.11 12.04 32.43
N TYR A 242 -19.50 11.21 31.57
CA TYR A 242 -19.72 11.29 30.15
C TYR A 242 -21.17 11.01 29.70
N GLN A 243 -21.83 10.04 30.37
CA GLN A 243 -23.26 9.77 30.13
C GLN A 243 -24.13 10.94 30.56
N MET A 244 -23.75 11.60 31.64
CA MET A 244 -24.47 12.78 32.15
C MET A 244 -24.31 13.95 31.16
N GLU A 245 -23.07 14.25 30.71
CA GLU A 245 -22.81 15.30 29.72
C GLU A 245 -23.63 15.07 28.42
N ARG A 246 -23.61 13.86 27.90
CA ARG A 246 -24.40 13.51 26.70
C ARG A 246 -25.89 13.65 26.90
N SER A 247 -26.39 13.37 28.11
CA SER A 247 -27.80 13.54 28.42
C SER A 247 -28.18 15.03 28.42
N PHE A 248 -27.30 15.90 28.90
CA PHE A 248 -27.51 17.36 28.85
C PHE A 248 -27.43 17.92 27.43
N ASP A 249 -26.51 17.40 26.57
CA ASP A 249 -26.41 17.78 25.15
C ASP A 249 -27.70 17.43 24.39
N VAL A 250 -28.26 16.26 24.64
CA VAL A 250 -29.53 15.82 24.02
C VAL A 250 -30.68 16.70 24.51
N LEU A 251 -30.72 17.05 25.80
CA LEU A 251 -31.73 17.94 26.37
C LEU A 251 -31.61 19.36 25.81
N GLY A 252 -30.38 19.88 25.67
CA GLY A 252 -30.11 21.18 25.06
C GLY A 252 -30.60 21.23 23.60
N SER A 253 -30.21 20.23 22.79
CA SER A 253 -30.63 20.13 21.40
C SER A 253 -32.16 19.97 21.24
N ALA A 254 -32.81 19.28 22.16
CA ALA A 254 -34.27 19.14 22.18
C ALA A 254 -34.98 20.44 22.59
N ALA A 255 -34.35 21.29 23.42
CA ALA A 255 -34.87 22.60 23.85
C ALA A 255 -34.72 23.67 22.74
N GLU A 256 -33.72 23.57 21.87
CA GLU A 256 -33.48 24.49 20.75
C GLU A 256 -34.39 24.23 19.53
N ASN A 257 -35.01 23.05 19.43
CA ASN A 257 -35.99 22.75 18.38
C ASN A 257 -37.37 23.32 18.75
N GLU A 258 -37.78 24.39 18.13
CA GLU A 258 -39.05 25.12 18.31
C GLU A 258 -40.34 24.28 18.09
N GLY A 259 -40.23 22.99 17.69
CA GLY A 259 -41.38 22.11 17.40
C GLY A 259 -41.58 20.94 18.37
N GLY A 260 -40.69 20.73 19.32
CA GLY A 260 -40.72 19.58 20.22
C GLY A 260 -41.07 19.99 21.64
N GLY A 261 -42.36 20.12 21.96
CA GLY A 261 -42.79 20.41 23.32
C GLY A 261 -42.21 19.43 24.34
N MET A 262 -42.09 19.88 25.60
CA MET A 262 -41.55 19.22 26.80
C MET A 262 -41.91 17.72 26.96
N ILE A 263 -42.86 17.22 26.19
CA ILE A 263 -43.32 15.81 26.11
C ILE A 263 -42.30 14.92 25.36
N GLY A 264 -41.64 15.44 24.30
CA GLY A 264 -40.65 14.68 23.52
C GLY A 264 -39.36 14.43 24.32
N ALA A 265 -38.93 15.37 25.14
CA ALA A 265 -37.75 15.24 26.00
C ALA A 265 -37.97 14.20 27.13
N ALA A 266 -39.18 14.14 27.70
CA ALA A 266 -39.51 13.18 28.75
C ALA A 266 -39.58 11.73 28.24
N VAL A 267 -40.00 11.50 27.00
CA VAL A 267 -40.05 10.16 26.35
C VAL A 267 -38.65 9.67 25.97
N GLY A 268 -37.77 10.56 25.51
CA GLY A 268 -36.38 10.21 25.17
C GLY A 268 -35.54 9.77 26.38
N ILE A 269 -35.82 10.33 27.55
CA ILE A 269 -35.13 10.00 28.81
C ILE A 269 -35.67 8.71 29.43
N GLY A 270 -36.96 8.40 29.24
CA GLY A 270 -37.58 7.20 29.80
C GLY A 270 -37.22 5.88 29.13
N ALA A 271 -36.70 5.90 27.88
CA ALA A 271 -36.33 4.71 27.13
C ALA A 271 -34.91 4.19 27.42
N GLY A 272 -34.06 4.98 28.09
CA GLY A 272 -32.70 4.60 28.52
C GLY A 272 -32.72 3.98 29.92
N VAL A 273 -32.90 2.68 29.97
CA VAL A 273 -32.95 1.86 31.18
C VAL A 273 -31.78 2.20 32.13
N GLY A 274 -32.07 2.77 33.29
CA GLY A 274 -31.16 2.89 34.45
C GLY A 274 -30.63 4.26 34.80
N VAL A 275 -30.70 5.25 33.89
CA VAL A 275 -30.21 6.61 34.17
C VAL A 275 -31.34 7.52 34.74
N GLY A 276 -32.58 7.22 34.41
CA GLY A 276 -33.75 8.03 34.81
C GLY A 276 -34.00 8.15 36.33
N THR A 277 -33.56 7.19 37.13
CA THR A 277 -33.77 7.22 38.57
C THR A 277 -32.81 8.17 39.33
N LYS A 278 -31.57 8.31 38.85
CA LYS A 278 -30.59 9.22 39.48
C LYS A 278 -30.81 10.68 39.07
N ILE A 279 -31.15 10.93 37.80
CA ILE A 279 -31.45 12.27 37.29
C ILE A 279 -32.78 12.80 37.89
N GLY A 280 -33.79 11.95 37.97
CA GLY A 280 -35.07 12.27 38.63
C GLY A 280 -34.92 12.65 40.11
N ALA A 281 -33.99 12.04 40.84
CA ALA A 281 -33.68 12.36 42.22
C ALA A 281 -32.96 13.72 42.36
N MET A 282 -31.96 14.02 41.50
CA MET A 282 -31.22 15.29 41.50
C MET A 282 -32.09 16.49 41.11
N VAL A 283 -32.99 16.31 40.14
CA VAL A 283 -33.93 17.36 39.73
C VAL A 283 -34.94 17.64 40.84
N LYS A 284 -35.34 16.63 41.61
CA LYS A 284 -36.26 16.79 42.72
C LYS A 284 -35.66 17.55 43.91
N GLU A 285 -34.34 17.51 44.07
CA GLU A 285 -33.62 18.18 45.18
C GLU A 285 -33.38 19.68 44.92
N HIS A 286 -33.36 20.09 43.64
CA HIS A 286 -33.06 21.48 43.23
C HIS A 286 -34.28 22.30 42.80
N ILE A 287 -35.45 21.70 42.57
CA ILE A 287 -36.68 22.40 42.18
C ILE A 287 -37.68 22.30 43.33
N ASN A 288 -37.49 23.15 44.32
CA ASN A 288 -38.48 23.39 45.35
C ASN A 288 -39.50 24.40 44.82
N THR A 289 -40.35 24.04 43.91
CA THR A 289 -41.51 24.80 43.46
C THR A 289 -42.72 23.90 43.38
N ASN A 290 -43.80 24.32 44.06
CA ASN A 290 -45.11 23.71 44.08
C ASN A 290 -45.64 23.37 42.68
N LEU A 291 -45.39 22.17 42.24
CA LEU A 291 -46.08 21.59 41.07
C LEU A 291 -47.15 20.64 41.63
N THR A 292 -48.41 21.04 41.48
CA THR A 292 -49.60 20.22 41.73
C THR A 292 -49.46 18.89 40.93
N THR A 293 -49.69 17.80 41.65
CA THR A 293 -49.71 16.43 41.07
C THR A 293 -50.54 16.39 39.78
N PRO A 294 -50.01 15.85 38.70
CA PRO A 294 -50.79 15.62 37.47
C PRO A 294 -51.94 14.66 37.78
N PRO A 295 -53.11 14.84 37.15
CA PRO A 295 -54.25 13.96 37.34
C PRO A 295 -53.86 12.52 36.94
N PRO A 296 -54.42 11.49 37.60
CA PRO A 296 -54.11 10.10 37.29
C PRO A 296 -54.51 9.80 35.84
N LEU A 297 -53.62 9.17 35.10
CA LEU A 297 -53.90 8.64 33.75
C LEU A 297 -55.10 7.71 33.83
N GLN A 298 -56.18 8.05 33.14
CA GLN A 298 -57.28 7.14 32.89
C GLN A 298 -56.75 5.96 32.07
N THR A 299 -56.75 4.79 32.64
CA THR A 299 -56.49 3.54 31.90
C THR A 299 -57.56 3.40 30.82
N ALA A 300 -57.12 3.46 29.58
CA ALA A 300 -57.99 3.19 28.44
C ALA A 300 -58.48 1.74 28.53
N GLN A 301 -59.79 1.55 28.75
CA GLN A 301 -60.40 0.25 28.72
C GLN A 301 -60.71 -0.11 27.26
N TYR A 302 -60.14 -1.20 26.78
CA TYR A 302 -60.42 -1.73 25.44
C TYR A 302 -61.48 -2.82 25.51
N TYR A 303 -62.51 -2.72 24.63
CA TYR A 303 -63.55 -3.72 24.51
C TYR A 303 -63.39 -4.49 23.19
N LEU A 304 -63.46 -5.81 23.25
CA LEU A 304 -63.43 -6.68 22.12
C LEU A 304 -64.88 -6.99 21.70
N GLY A 305 -65.24 -6.63 20.47
CA GLY A 305 -66.52 -7.03 19.86
C GLY A 305 -66.36 -8.37 19.17
N ILE A 306 -66.99 -9.44 19.68
CA ILE A 306 -67.08 -10.73 19.01
C ILE A 306 -68.56 -10.99 18.78
N ASN A 307 -68.94 -11.24 17.50
CA ASN A 307 -70.34 -11.57 17.05
C ASN A 307 -71.37 -10.52 17.43
N GLY A 308 -71.05 -9.21 17.41
CA GLY A 308 -72.01 -8.16 17.62
C GLY A 308 -72.39 -7.91 19.12
N GLN A 309 -71.73 -8.57 20.04
CA GLN A 309 -71.89 -8.31 21.49
C GLN A 309 -70.59 -7.87 22.12
N GLN A 310 -70.63 -6.82 22.94
CA GLN A 310 -69.54 -6.25 23.66
C GLN A 310 -69.25 -7.07 24.90
N GLN A 311 -68.05 -7.65 25.03
CA GLN A 311 -67.58 -8.32 26.26
C GLN A 311 -66.34 -7.62 26.79
N GLY A 312 -66.33 -7.33 28.07
CA GLY A 312 -65.26 -6.76 28.83
C GLY A 312 -65.75 -5.81 29.93
N PRO A 313 -64.92 -5.27 30.81
CA PRO A 313 -63.50 -5.22 30.97
C PRO A 313 -62.98 -6.46 31.48
#